data_678b21b6830b1320f18a1c1c036e9002
#
_entry.id   678b21b6830b1320f18a1c1c036e9002
#
_cell.length_a   1.000
_cell.length_b   1.000
_cell.length_c   1.000
_cell.angle_alpha   90.00
_cell.angle_beta   90.00
_cell.angle_gamma   90.00
#
_symmetry.space_group_name_H-M   'P 1'
#
loop_
_entity.id
_entity.type
_entity.pdbx_description
1 polymer ?
#
loop_
_entity_poly.entity_id
_entity_poly.type
_entity_poly.pdbx_seq_one_letter_code
_entity_poly.pdbx_strand_id
1 'polypeptide(L)'
;MYEPSETRYETMPYNRCGKSGLRLPALSVGLWQNFGVNNDYDTMKEIILTAFDHGVTHFDLANNYGPEPGRAEINFGRIFKENLRPYRDQLIISTKAGYEMWPGPYGGRGGSRKYLTASLDQSLQRMGLEYVDVFYHHCMTPDTPLKETALCLA
;
A
#
# COMPACT_ATOMS: atom_id res chain seq x y z
N MET A 1 -16.32 13.52 12.49
CA MET A 1 -15.29 13.52 11.42
C MET A 1 -13.96 13.31 12.14
N TYR A 2 -13.05 12.49 11.62
CA TYR A 2 -11.74 12.31 12.25
C TYR A 2 -10.90 13.58 12.08
N GLU A 3 -10.30 14.03 13.18
CA GLU A 3 -9.38 15.15 13.23
C GLU A 3 -8.07 14.65 13.83
N PRO A 4 -6.97 14.63 13.04
CA PRO A 4 -5.69 14.12 13.52
C PRO A 4 -5.04 15.08 14.50
N SER A 5 -4.17 14.54 15.36
CA SER A 5 -3.38 15.33 16.31
C SER A 5 -2.62 16.46 15.60
N GLU A 6 -2.73 17.67 16.09
CA GLU A 6 -2.00 18.83 15.54
C GLU A 6 -0.48 18.69 15.72
N THR A 7 -0.05 17.99 16.78
CA THR A 7 1.36 17.79 17.14
C THR A 7 1.97 16.52 16.54
N ARG A 8 1.25 15.79 15.66
CA ARG A 8 1.66 14.47 15.13
C ARG A 8 3.04 14.43 14.50
N TYR A 9 3.54 15.54 14.00
CA TYR A 9 4.83 15.60 13.32
C TYR A 9 6.00 16.05 14.22
N GLU A 10 5.76 16.38 15.47
CA GLU A 10 6.78 16.97 16.36
C GLU A 10 7.81 15.95 16.86
N THR A 11 7.41 14.68 17.00
CA THR A 11 8.27 13.65 17.60
C THR A 11 8.75 12.58 16.64
N MET A 12 8.08 12.39 15.50
CA MET A 12 8.45 11.39 14.50
C MET A 12 9.66 11.87 13.68
N PRO A 13 10.79 11.14 13.68
CA PRO A 13 11.88 11.45 12.78
C PRO A 13 11.54 11.04 11.35
N TYR A 14 11.88 11.92 10.39
CA TYR A 14 11.70 11.67 8.95
C TYR A 14 13.05 11.66 8.25
N ASN A 15 13.39 10.52 7.64
CA ASN A 15 14.66 10.30 6.95
C ASN A 15 14.47 10.39 5.43
N ARG A 16 15.44 11.01 4.76
CA ARG A 16 15.43 11.06 3.30
C ARG A 16 15.61 9.67 2.70
N CYS A 17 14.78 9.31 1.72
CA CYS A 17 14.88 8.06 0.99
C CYS A 17 15.94 8.19 -0.13
N GLY A 18 17.19 7.86 0.20
CA GLY A 18 18.32 7.94 -0.72
C GLY A 18 18.47 9.34 -1.36
N LYS A 19 18.47 9.38 -2.70
CA LYS A 19 18.57 10.63 -3.48
C LYS A 19 17.21 11.16 -3.95
N SER A 20 16.11 10.46 -3.65
CA SER A 20 14.76 10.90 -4.01
C SER A 20 14.30 12.09 -3.17
N GLY A 21 13.23 12.75 -3.58
CA GLY A 21 12.58 13.82 -2.80
C GLY A 21 11.76 13.30 -1.61
N LEU A 22 11.54 11.97 -1.50
CA LEU A 22 10.74 11.39 -0.43
C LEU A 22 11.44 11.45 0.93
N ARG A 23 10.65 11.74 1.96
CA ARG A 23 11.03 11.58 3.36
C ARG A 23 10.10 10.55 3.99
N LEU A 24 10.68 9.50 4.52
CA LEU A 24 9.93 8.42 5.16
C LEU A 24 10.02 8.56 6.68
N PRO A 25 8.92 8.31 7.41
CA PRO A 25 8.95 8.24 8.86
C PRO A 25 9.86 7.10 9.30
N ALA A 26 10.41 7.18 10.51
CA ALA A 26 11.24 6.12 11.08
C ALA A 26 10.46 4.81 11.28
N LEU A 27 9.14 4.87 11.38
CA LEU A 27 8.23 3.74 11.48
C LEU A 27 7.22 3.76 10.33
N SER A 28 6.87 2.58 9.83
CA SER A 28 5.81 2.36 8.83
C SER A 28 4.82 1.33 9.36
N VAL A 29 3.56 1.41 8.96
CA VAL A 29 2.57 0.37 9.26
C VAL A 29 2.47 -0.56 8.06
N GLY A 30 2.88 -1.84 8.26
CA GLY A 30 2.68 -2.91 7.30
C GLY A 30 1.33 -3.59 7.51
N LEU A 31 0.52 -3.68 6.47
CA LEU A 31 -0.84 -4.21 6.54
C LEU A 31 -0.94 -5.68 6.09
N TRP A 32 0.13 -6.44 6.22
CA TRP A 32 0.10 -7.86 5.83
C TRP A 32 -0.78 -8.69 6.76
N GLN A 33 -0.61 -8.56 8.07
CA GLN A 33 -1.37 -9.30 9.07
C GLN A 33 -2.34 -8.38 9.79
N ASN A 34 -3.42 -8.98 10.35
CA ASN A 34 -4.45 -8.27 11.11
C ASN A 34 -5.30 -7.27 10.30
N PHE A 35 -5.20 -7.29 8.95
CA PHE A 35 -6.00 -6.46 8.06
C PHE A 35 -6.85 -7.30 7.07
N GLY A 36 -7.08 -8.57 7.40
CA GLY A 36 -7.84 -9.51 6.58
C GLY A 36 -9.35 -9.52 6.87
N VAL A 37 -10.02 -10.53 6.29
CA VAL A 37 -11.48 -10.69 6.37
C VAL A 37 -11.99 -10.98 7.79
N ASN A 38 -11.19 -11.66 8.62
CA ASN A 38 -11.59 -12.08 9.97
C ASN A 38 -11.17 -11.09 11.06
N ASN A 39 -10.61 -9.95 10.68
CA ASN A 39 -10.16 -8.95 11.66
C ASN A 39 -11.24 -7.91 11.92
N ASP A 40 -11.30 -7.45 13.16
CA ASP A 40 -12.24 -6.43 13.58
C ASP A 40 -11.93 -5.09 12.90
N TYR A 41 -12.95 -4.50 12.27
CA TYR A 41 -12.79 -3.27 11.50
C TYR A 41 -12.43 -2.07 12.37
N ASP A 42 -13.03 -1.95 13.55
CA ASP A 42 -12.76 -0.81 14.43
C ASP A 42 -11.34 -0.86 14.99
N THR A 43 -10.84 -2.07 15.29
CA THR A 43 -9.44 -2.26 15.69
C THR A 43 -8.48 -1.89 14.55
N MET A 44 -8.74 -2.32 13.31
CA MET A 44 -7.92 -1.94 12.14
C MET A 44 -7.90 -0.42 11.95
N LYS A 45 -9.05 0.22 12.07
CA LYS A 45 -9.20 1.68 11.97
C LYS A 45 -8.42 2.39 13.07
N GLU A 46 -8.56 1.95 14.33
CA GLU A 46 -7.85 2.51 15.48
C GLU A 46 -6.33 2.44 15.29
N ILE A 47 -5.79 1.30 14.82
CA ILE A 47 -4.35 1.16 14.53
C ILE A 47 -3.89 2.20 13.52
N ILE A 48 -4.60 2.37 12.41
CA ILE A 48 -4.23 3.30 11.33
C ILE A 48 -4.31 4.75 11.81
N LEU A 49 -5.39 5.14 12.49
CA LEU A 49 -5.59 6.51 12.94
C LEU A 49 -4.60 6.87 14.06
N THR A 50 -4.38 5.97 15.02
CA THR A 50 -3.37 6.15 16.07
C THR A 50 -1.97 6.28 15.47
N ALA A 51 -1.61 5.47 14.49
CA ALA A 51 -0.33 5.58 13.81
C ALA A 51 -0.17 6.97 13.15
N PHE A 52 -1.19 7.46 12.46
CA PHE A 52 -1.16 8.79 11.85
C PHE A 52 -1.08 9.90 12.89
N ASP A 53 -1.79 9.80 14.01
CA ASP A 53 -1.72 10.74 15.13
C ASP A 53 -0.34 10.82 15.80
N HIS A 54 0.49 9.79 15.59
CA HIS A 54 1.89 9.75 16.04
C HIS A 54 2.89 10.02 14.92
N GLY A 55 2.46 10.54 13.77
CA GLY A 55 3.32 10.95 12.67
C GLY A 55 3.76 9.82 11.74
N VAL A 56 3.19 8.63 11.85
CA VAL A 56 3.41 7.58 10.84
C VAL A 56 2.65 7.95 9.58
N THR A 57 3.37 8.35 8.55
CA THR A 57 2.78 8.74 7.26
C THR A 57 2.84 7.63 6.21
N HIS A 58 3.60 6.57 6.45
CA HIS A 58 3.80 5.49 5.49
C HIS A 58 2.99 4.23 5.87
N PHE A 59 2.08 3.86 4.97
CA PHE A 59 1.27 2.64 5.03
C PHE A 59 1.64 1.72 3.88
N ASP A 60 2.09 0.50 4.23
CA ASP A 60 2.66 -0.46 3.29
C ASP A 60 1.73 -1.65 3.06
N LEU A 61 1.23 -1.78 1.83
CA LEU A 61 0.30 -2.80 1.38
C LEU A 61 0.93 -3.72 0.32
N ALA A 62 0.17 -4.69 -0.11
CA ALA A 62 0.38 -5.46 -1.33
C ALA A 62 -0.96 -6.00 -1.84
N ASN A 63 -1.04 -6.27 -3.14
CA ASN A 63 -2.26 -6.76 -3.75
C ASN A 63 -2.75 -8.10 -3.16
N ASN A 64 -1.83 -8.92 -2.63
CA ASN A 64 -2.13 -10.23 -2.03
C ASN A 64 -2.23 -10.21 -0.49
N TYR A 65 -2.14 -9.04 0.16
CA TYR A 65 -2.21 -8.94 1.62
C TYR A 65 -3.62 -9.15 2.18
N GLY A 66 -3.63 -9.67 3.42
CA GLY A 66 -4.83 -10.09 4.16
C GLY A 66 -5.20 -11.54 3.83
N PRO A 67 -5.71 -12.36 4.78
CA PRO A 67 -6.48 -13.54 4.43
C PRO A 67 -7.64 -13.10 3.53
N GLU A 68 -7.78 -13.75 2.39
CA GLU A 68 -8.26 -13.37 1.09
C GLU A 68 -7.39 -12.27 0.44
N PRO A 69 -6.66 -12.63 -0.64
CA PRO A 69 -5.86 -11.66 -1.39
C PRO A 69 -6.67 -10.40 -1.77
N GLY A 70 -6.10 -9.22 -1.54
CA GLY A 70 -6.77 -7.94 -1.80
C GLY A 70 -7.57 -7.38 -0.62
N ARG A 71 -7.82 -8.16 0.43
CA ARG A 71 -8.66 -7.72 1.54
C ARG A 71 -8.03 -6.58 2.35
N ALA A 72 -6.72 -6.60 2.55
CA ALA A 72 -6.03 -5.53 3.25
C ALA A 72 -6.20 -4.17 2.51
N GLU A 73 -6.09 -4.17 1.18
CA GLU A 73 -6.31 -2.97 0.37
C GLU A 73 -7.77 -2.49 0.43
N ILE A 74 -8.75 -3.41 0.43
CA ILE A 74 -10.17 -3.06 0.59
C ILE A 74 -10.43 -2.44 1.96
N ASN A 75 -9.93 -3.04 3.03
CA ASN A 75 -10.12 -2.54 4.39
C ASN A 75 -9.42 -1.18 4.59
N PHE A 76 -8.19 -1.05 4.12
CA PHE A 76 -7.49 0.24 4.12
C PHE A 76 -8.25 1.30 3.31
N GLY A 77 -8.71 0.97 2.11
CA GLY A 77 -9.47 1.87 1.25
C GLY A 77 -10.75 2.39 1.91
N ARG A 78 -11.44 1.53 2.67
CA ARG A 78 -12.60 1.96 3.46
C ARG A 78 -12.21 2.94 4.56
N ILE A 79 -11.16 2.63 5.35
CA ILE A 79 -10.67 3.49 6.42
C ILE A 79 -10.20 4.83 5.85
N PHE A 80 -9.44 4.80 4.74
CA PHE A 80 -8.97 5.97 4.04
C PHE A 80 -10.12 6.87 3.59
N LYS A 81 -11.12 6.31 2.92
CA LYS A 81 -12.30 7.06 2.43
C LYS A 81 -13.06 7.74 3.56
N GLU A 82 -13.23 7.03 4.68
CA GLU A 82 -14.02 7.50 5.82
C GLU A 82 -13.28 8.55 6.66
N ASN A 83 -11.93 8.48 6.74
CA ASN A 83 -11.16 9.25 7.73
C ASN A 83 -9.97 10.02 7.16
N LEU A 84 -9.21 9.47 6.22
CA LEU A 84 -7.90 9.99 5.81
C LEU A 84 -7.88 10.69 4.46
N ARG A 85 -8.97 10.66 3.69
CA ARG A 85 -9.04 11.27 2.36
C ARG A 85 -8.63 12.75 2.32
N PRO A 86 -9.00 13.60 3.31
CA PRO A 86 -8.55 15.00 3.34
C PRO A 86 -7.03 15.16 3.53
N TYR A 87 -6.35 14.10 3.97
CA TYR A 87 -4.93 14.09 4.31
C TYR A 87 -4.08 13.31 3.29
N ARG A 88 -4.64 12.95 2.10
CA ARG A 88 -3.95 12.13 1.08
C ARG A 88 -2.54 12.61 0.78
N ASP A 89 -2.37 13.92 0.61
CA ASP A 89 -1.09 14.51 0.25
C ASP A 89 -0.04 14.54 1.40
N GLN A 90 -0.45 14.15 2.60
CA GLN A 90 0.42 13.96 3.76
C GLN A 90 0.85 12.50 3.95
N LEU A 91 0.35 11.58 3.14
CA LEU A 91 0.57 10.14 3.25
C LEU A 91 1.47 9.63 2.14
N ILE A 92 2.27 8.64 2.48
CA ILE A 92 2.98 7.77 1.54
C ILE A 92 2.25 6.42 1.57
N ILE A 93 1.62 6.06 0.48
CA ILE A 93 0.93 4.78 0.34
C ILE A 93 1.71 3.93 -0.65
N SER A 94 2.18 2.78 -0.19
CA SER A 94 2.86 1.82 -1.05
C SER A 94 2.03 0.55 -1.23
N THR A 95 2.10 -0.04 -2.42
CA THR A 95 1.59 -1.37 -2.69
C THR A 95 2.53 -2.15 -3.59
N LYS A 96 2.26 -3.44 -3.76
CA LYS A 96 3.16 -4.39 -4.44
C LYS A 96 2.37 -5.39 -5.25
N ALA A 97 2.96 -5.90 -6.31
CA ALA A 97 2.43 -7.01 -7.09
C ALA A 97 3.55 -7.99 -7.49
N GLY A 98 3.24 -9.29 -7.52
CA GLY A 98 4.22 -10.31 -7.88
C GLY A 98 3.77 -11.74 -7.58
N TYR A 99 2.73 -11.91 -6.75
CA TYR A 99 2.15 -13.21 -6.43
C TYR A 99 0.86 -13.47 -7.20
N GLU A 100 0.43 -14.74 -7.20
CA GLU A 100 -0.79 -15.16 -7.90
C GLU A 100 -2.03 -14.48 -7.32
N MET A 101 -2.85 -13.89 -8.20
CA MET A 101 -4.03 -13.12 -7.81
C MET A 101 -5.33 -13.58 -8.49
N TRP A 102 -5.24 -14.11 -9.71
CA TRP A 102 -6.40 -14.63 -10.46
C TRP A 102 -5.99 -15.80 -11.35
N PRO A 103 -6.92 -16.69 -11.73
CA PRO A 103 -6.60 -17.84 -12.56
C PRO A 103 -6.23 -17.46 -14.00
N GLY A 104 -5.50 -18.36 -14.66
CA GLY A 104 -5.11 -18.23 -16.06
C GLY A 104 -3.68 -17.72 -16.25
N PRO A 105 -3.24 -17.55 -17.50
CA PRO A 105 -1.82 -17.31 -17.82
C PRO A 105 -1.30 -15.92 -17.43
N TYR A 106 -2.18 -14.98 -17.07
CA TYR A 106 -1.82 -13.58 -16.83
C TYR A 106 -2.00 -13.13 -15.36
N GLY A 107 -2.49 -13.99 -14.50
CA GLY A 107 -2.75 -13.69 -13.09
C GLY A 107 -1.74 -14.29 -12.11
N GLY A 108 -0.70 -14.91 -12.65
CA GLY A 108 0.29 -15.64 -11.88
C GLY A 108 1.46 -14.80 -11.36
N ARG A 109 2.46 -15.52 -10.84
CA ARG A 109 3.66 -14.92 -10.24
C ARG A 109 4.50 -14.20 -11.30
N GLY A 110 5.20 -13.17 -10.86
CA GLY A 110 6.24 -12.49 -11.65
C GLY A 110 5.93 -11.04 -11.97
N GLY A 111 6.69 -10.50 -12.90
CA GLY A 111 6.73 -9.08 -13.20
C GLY A 111 6.40 -8.73 -14.64
N SER A 112 5.58 -9.53 -15.35
CA SER A 112 5.17 -9.17 -16.71
C SER A 112 4.42 -7.82 -16.71
N ARG A 113 4.62 -7.03 -17.76
CA ARG A 113 3.90 -5.76 -17.94
C ARG A 113 2.39 -5.95 -17.83
N LYS A 114 1.86 -7.00 -18.45
CA LYS A 114 0.43 -7.32 -18.39
C LYS A 114 -0.07 -7.49 -16.95
N TYR A 115 0.67 -8.26 -16.15
CA TYR A 115 0.31 -8.54 -14.77
C TYR A 115 0.45 -7.31 -13.87
N LEU A 116 1.57 -6.59 -13.96
CA LEU A 116 1.84 -5.42 -13.11
C LEU A 116 0.85 -4.29 -13.37
N THR A 117 0.55 -3.99 -14.64
CA THR A 117 -0.44 -2.96 -14.99
C THR A 117 -1.82 -3.31 -14.45
N ALA A 118 -2.31 -4.53 -14.73
CA ALA A 118 -3.62 -4.96 -14.22
C ALA A 118 -3.67 -5.01 -12.69
N SER A 119 -2.57 -5.41 -12.04
CA SER A 119 -2.48 -5.43 -10.57
C SER A 119 -2.56 -4.04 -9.96
N LEU A 120 -1.86 -3.07 -10.53
CA LEU A 120 -1.90 -1.69 -10.05
C LEU A 120 -3.31 -1.11 -10.21
N ASP A 121 -3.94 -1.26 -11.36
CA ASP A 121 -5.31 -0.80 -11.61
C ASP A 121 -6.30 -1.38 -10.60
N GLN A 122 -6.20 -2.69 -10.32
CA GLN A 122 -7.05 -3.35 -9.33
C GLN A 122 -6.75 -2.87 -7.90
N SER A 123 -5.48 -2.62 -7.56
CA SER A 123 -5.09 -2.09 -6.25
C SER A 123 -5.65 -0.69 -6.02
N LEU A 124 -5.54 0.19 -7.02
CA LEU A 124 -6.12 1.54 -6.97
C LEU A 124 -7.64 1.48 -6.78
N GLN A 125 -8.34 0.59 -7.49
CA GLN A 125 -9.78 0.40 -7.34
C GLN A 125 -10.15 -0.09 -5.94
N ARG A 126 -9.43 -1.09 -5.38
CA ARG A 126 -9.68 -1.60 -4.03
C ARG A 126 -9.49 -0.54 -2.95
N MET A 127 -8.45 0.26 -3.10
CA MET A 127 -8.14 1.34 -2.14
C MET A 127 -8.95 2.62 -2.36
N GLY A 128 -9.58 2.79 -3.53
CA GLY A 128 -10.27 4.02 -3.91
C GLY A 128 -9.31 5.20 -4.08
N LEU A 129 -8.12 4.93 -4.61
CA LEU A 129 -7.05 5.91 -4.85
C LEU A 129 -6.87 6.17 -6.35
N GLU A 130 -6.38 7.35 -6.68
CA GLU A 130 -5.99 7.73 -8.05
C GLU A 130 -4.53 7.35 -8.35
N TYR A 131 -3.68 7.27 -7.32
CA TYR A 131 -2.27 6.90 -7.42
C TYR A 131 -1.76 6.31 -6.10
N VAL A 132 -0.64 5.58 -6.17
CA VAL A 132 0.20 5.22 -5.03
C VAL A 132 1.54 5.94 -5.13
N ASP A 133 2.19 6.17 -3.99
CA ASP A 133 3.48 6.88 -3.95
C ASP A 133 4.65 5.96 -4.29
N VAL A 134 4.51 4.67 -3.96
CA VAL A 134 5.52 3.65 -4.26
C VAL A 134 4.82 2.37 -4.73
N PHE A 135 5.25 1.84 -5.87
CA PHE A 135 4.81 0.56 -6.37
C PHE A 135 5.99 -0.41 -6.48
N TYR A 136 5.89 -1.57 -5.81
CA TYR A 136 6.97 -2.56 -5.79
C TYR A 136 6.67 -3.76 -6.67
N HIS A 137 7.71 -4.27 -7.32
CA HIS A 137 7.71 -5.64 -7.82
C HIS A 137 8.03 -6.61 -6.67
N HIS A 138 7.05 -7.41 -6.26
CA HIS A 138 7.06 -8.17 -5.01
C HIS A 138 7.73 -9.55 -5.13
N CYS A 139 7.70 -10.15 -6.32
CA CYS A 139 8.22 -11.50 -6.54
C CYS A 139 8.70 -11.67 -7.99
N MET A 140 10.01 -11.71 -8.18
CA MET A 140 10.62 -11.98 -9.48
C MET A 140 10.50 -13.47 -9.84
N THR A 141 10.36 -13.73 -11.14
CA THR A 141 10.43 -15.08 -11.70
C THR A 141 11.42 -15.08 -12.89
N PRO A 142 12.12 -16.21 -13.12
CA PRO A 142 13.08 -16.29 -14.24
C PRO A 142 12.43 -16.21 -15.62
N ASP A 143 11.12 -16.46 -15.71
CA ASP A 143 10.39 -16.53 -16.97
C ASP A 143 10.06 -15.14 -17.56
N THR A 144 10.16 -14.08 -16.75
CA THR A 144 9.93 -12.71 -17.20
C THR A 144 11.25 -11.97 -17.35
N PRO A 145 11.57 -11.44 -18.57
CA PRO A 145 12.78 -10.65 -18.74
C PRO A 145 12.80 -9.43 -17.79
N LEU A 146 13.87 -9.27 -17.02
CA LEU A 146 14.02 -8.15 -16.06
C LEU A 146 13.80 -6.77 -16.72
N LYS A 147 14.21 -6.64 -17.98
CA LYS A 147 14.02 -5.42 -18.77
C LYS A 147 12.53 -5.07 -18.96
N GLU A 148 11.67 -6.08 -19.16
CA GLU A 148 10.22 -5.86 -19.29
C GLU A 148 9.64 -5.30 -17.99
N THR A 149 9.98 -5.92 -16.85
CA THR A 149 9.57 -5.45 -15.52
C THR A 149 10.07 -4.03 -15.24
N ALA A 150 11.36 -3.78 -15.47
CA ALA A 150 11.97 -2.47 -15.23
C ALA A 150 11.32 -1.35 -16.06
N LEU A 151 11.07 -1.60 -17.36
CA LEU A 151 10.40 -0.64 -18.24
C LEU A 151 8.90 -0.48 -17.96
N CYS A 152 8.30 -1.41 -17.23
CA CYS A 152 6.91 -1.27 -16.77
C CYS A 152 6.81 -0.37 -15.56
N LEU A 153 7.83 -0.39 -14.69
CA LEU A 153 7.87 0.39 -13.45
C LEU A 153 8.45 1.81 -13.63
N ALA A 154 9.09 2.08 -14.75
CA ALA A 154 9.66 3.40 -15.09
C ALA A 154 8.64 4.28 -15.79
#